data_a5715771d2661d0d7bcfd685f29a2672
#
_entry.id   a5715771d2661d0d7bcfd685f29a2672
#
_cell.length_a   1.000
_cell.length_b   1.000
_cell.length_c   1.000
_cell.angle_alpha   90.00
_cell.angle_beta   90.00
_cell.angle_gamma   90.00
#
_symmetry.space_group_name_H-M   'P 1'
#
loop_
_entity.id
_entity.type
_entity.pdbx_description
1 polymer ?
#
loop_
_entity_poly.entity_id
_entity_poly.type
_entity_poly.pdbx_seq_one_letter_code
_entity_poly.pdbx_strand_id
1 'polypeptide(L)'
;MNKVDILMSIYNPDIEYLREQLKSLNDQTYENMEVIIFDDCITDRCDKAVFTECLTDKNYRFLPYQEKNLGYIKAFETLVREADGDYIALCDQDDVWEPEKIEKCIECLEKDKTVLVATDRKLIDGNGTIYCESVRHSTKVISEKWNTKEDIGVRNFFQACAPGMCMVMRTDFAKSTIPFSEYTGHDKWLLACANVCGGVSFLDEPLSWYRRSGKNVSGILMGVDTRKDYEQQRILPHLKLIREFDKRYPGYAKIGLAYRIAYARMNHKITELVKYREYIPTLYKFEVLISVLPQWGTKLMIKVLHRIK
;
A
#
# COMPACT_ATOMS: atom_id res chain seq x y z
N MET A 1 26.95 -8.26 4.90
CA MET A 1 25.83 -7.69 4.13
C MET A 1 24.53 -8.09 4.83
N ASN A 2 23.66 -7.16 5.15
CA ASN A 2 22.42 -7.42 5.87
C ASN A 2 21.50 -8.31 5.04
N LYS A 3 20.73 -9.21 5.69
CA LYS A 3 19.77 -10.07 4.99
C LYS A 3 18.48 -9.29 4.71
N VAL A 4 17.93 -9.45 3.49
CA VAL A 4 16.64 -8.86 3.09
C VAL A 4 15.66 -9.97 2.76
N ASP A 5 14.51 -9.99 3.43
CA ASP A 5 13.41 -10.89 3.10
C ASP A 5 12.39 -10.19 2.20
N ILE A 6 12.15 -10.74 1.02
CA ILE A 6 11.12 -10.29 0.08
C ILE A 6 9.83 -11.03 0.42
N LEU A 7 8.84 -10.31 0.89
CA LEU A 7 7.58 -10.86 1.37
C LEU A 7 6.53 -10.87 0.25
N MET A 8 6.31 -12.04 -0.36
CA MET A 8 5.40 -12.22 -1.50
C MET A 8 4.12 -12.93 -1.08
N SER A 9 2.98 -12.27 -1.23
CA SER A 9 1.66 -12.90 -1.07
C SER A 9 1.07 -13.24 -2.43
N ILE A 10 0.57 -14.48 -2.58
CA ILE A 10 -0.01 -14.99 -3.83
C ILE A 10 -1.47 -15.35 -3.60
N TYR A 11 -2.33 -14.92 -4.51
CA TYR A 11 -3.74 -15.33 -4.59
C TYR A 11 -4.25 -15.29 -6.02
N ASN A 12 -4.58 -16.46 -6.59
CA ASN A 12 -5.04 -16.61 -7.97
C ASN A 12 -4.20 -15.78 -8.98
N PRO A 13 -2.87 -15.97 -9.04
CA PRO A 13 -2.01 -15.15 -9.85
C PRO A 13 -2.28 -15.36 -11.35
N ASP A 14 -2.11 -14.32 -12.14
CA ASP A 14 -1.85 -14.45 -13.56
C ASP A 14 -0.41 -14.94 -13.72
N ILE A 15 -0.24 -16.12 -14.30
CA ILE A 15 1.06 -16.81 -14.30
C ILE A 15 2.13 -16.05 -15.10
N GLU A 16 1.74 -15.37 -16.17
CA GLU A 16 2.70 -14.57 -16.94
C GLU A 16 3.18 -13.36 -16.14
N TYR A 17 2.28 -12.66 -15.44
CA TYR A 17 2.66 -11.56 -14.58
C TYR A 17 3.54 -12.03 -13.40
N LEU A 18 3.19 -13.17 -12.80
CA LEU A 18 4.00 -13.77 -11.76
C LEU A 18 5.41 -14.11 -12.26
N ARG A 19 5.54 -14.67 -13.47
CA ARG A 19 6.85 -14.96 -14.09
C ARG A 19 7.68 -13.68 -14.29
N GLU A 20 7.06 -12.59 -14.74
CA GLU A 20 7.75 -11.31 -14.89
C GLU A 20 8.23 -10.78 -13.55
N GLN A 21 7.37 -10.82 -12.52
CA GLN A 21 7.75 -10.39 -11.17
C GLN A 21 8.91 -11.25 -10.61
N LEU A 22 8.81 -12.58 -10.68
CA LEU A 22 9.86 -13.48 -10.19
C LEU A 22 11.20 -13.28 -10.90
N LYS A 23 11.20 -13.08 -12.22
CA LYS A 23 12.40 -12.74 -12.98
C LYS A 23 13.01 -11.43 -12.49
N SER A 24 12.20 -10.40 -12.26
CA SER A 24 12.69 -9.12 -11.73
C SER A 24 13.27 -9.22 -10.32
N LEU A 25 12.80 -10.18 -9.52
CA LEU A 25 13.42 -10.51 -8.22
C LEU A 25 14.75 -11.27 -8.40
N ASN A 26 14.82 -12.20 -9.35
CA ASN A 26 16.05 -12.92 -9.67
C ASN A 26 17.15 -11.97 -10.15
N ASP A 27 16.80 -10.93 -10.88
CA ASP A 27 17.70 -9.95 -11.48
C ASP A 27 18.14 -8.84 -10.48
N GLN A 28 17.72 -8.89 -9.21
CA GLN A 28 18.16 -7.91 -8.21
C GLN A 28 19.67 -7.96 -7.97
N THR A 29 20.32 -6.80 -7.97
CA THR A 29 21.77 -6.64 -7.72
C THR A 29 22.16 -6.98 -6.29
N TYR A 30 21.22 -6.87 -5.35
CA TYR A 30 21.44 -7.22 -3.95
C TYR A 30 21.50 -8.75 -3.78
N GLU A 31 22.63 -9.28 -3.30
CA GLU A 31 22.86 -10.72 -3.27
C GLU A 31 22.19 -11.42 -2.07
N ASN A 32 22.31 -10.85 -0.85
CA ASN A 32 21.86 -11.50 0.39
C ASN A 32 20.36 -11.30 0.63
N MET A 33 19.52 -11.93 -0.21
CA MET A 33 18.07 -11.87 -0.11
C MET A 33 17.42 -13.24 -0.20
N GLU A 34 16.25 -13.37 0.42
CA GLU A 34 15.40 -14.56 0.37
C GLU A 34 13.96 -14.14 0.03
N VAL A 35 13.29 -14.86 -0.87
CA VAL A 35 11.87 -14.65 -1.16
C VAL A 35 11.03 -15.57 -0.28
N ILE A 36 10.24 -14.99 0.63
CA ILE A 36 9.30 -15.72 1.48
C ILE A 36 7.91 -15.63 0.86
N ILE A 37 7.36 -16.78 0.49
CA ILE A 37 6.13 -16.87 -0.28
C ILE A 37 4.99 -17.39 0.60
N PHE A 38 3.88 -16.67 0.62
CA PHE A 38 2.63 -17.10 1.23
C PHE A 38 1.56 -17.28 0.15
N ASP A 39 1.20 -18.54 -0.13
CA ASP A 39 0.13 -18.88 -1.07
C ASP A 39 -1.20 -18.97 -0.33
N ASP A 40 -2.02 -17.93 -0.46
CA ASP A 40 -3.34 -17.80 0.19
C ASP A 40 -4.47 -18.45 -0.63
N CYS A 41 -4.15 -19.17 -1.71
CA CYS A 41 -5.11 -20.01 -2.43
C CYS A 41 -5.49 -21.25 -1.60
N ILE A 42 -6.77 -21.60 -1.62
CA ILE A 42 -7.26 -22.82 -0.95
C ILE A 42 -7.38 -23.97 -1.94
N THR A 43 -7.96 -23.69 -3.09
CA THR A 43 -8.00 -24.53 -4.29
C THR A 43 -7.07 -23.93 -5.32
N ASP A 44 -6.73 -24.64 -6.38
CA ASP A 44 -5.95 -24.14 -7.50
C ASP A 44 -4.66 -23.42 -7.05
N ARG A 45 -3.89 -24.10 -6.18
CA ARG A 45 -2.62 -23.57 -5.68
C ARG A 45 -1.65 -23.34 -6.81
N CYS A 46 -0.84 -22.29 -6.69
CA CYS A 46 0.15 -21.96 -7.69
C CYS A 46 1.17 -23.10 -7.85
N ASP A 47 1.48 -23.47 -9.09
CA ASP A 47 2.50 -24.47 -9.37
C ASP A 47 3.88 -23.96 -8.94
N LYS A 48 4.50 -24.70 -8.02
CA LYS A 48 5.84 -24.35 -7.49
C LYS A 48 6.93 -24.42 -8.55
N ALA A 49 6.72 -25.13 -9.67
CA ALA A 49 7.66 -25.17 -10.77
C ALA A 49 7.96 -23.77 -11.33
N VAL A 50 6.98 -22.88 -11.34
CA VAL A 50 7.14 -21.47 -11.78
C VAL A 50 8.23 -20.76 -10.98
N PHE A 51 8.32 -21.00 -9.67
CA PHE A 51 9.34 -20.39 -8.80
C PHE A 51 10.71 -20.97 -9.07
N THR A 52 10.82 -22.30 -9.19
CA THR A 52 12.10 -22.97 -9.51
C THR A 52 12.64 -22.53 -10.86
N GLU A 53 11.78 -22.32 -11.85
CA GLU A 53 12.16 -21.86 -13.19
C GLU A 53 12.63 -20.41 -13.23
N CYS A 54 12.07 -19.53 -12.37
CA CYS A 54 12.32 -18.10 -12.42
C CYS A 54 13.31 -17.58 -11.36
N LEU A 55 13.39 -18.22 -10.19
CA LEU A 55 14.32 -17.86 -9.11
C LEU A 55 15.53 -18.81 -9.10
N THR A 56 16.41 -18.66 -10.08
CA THR A 56 17.59 -19.54 -10.25
C THR A 56 18.76 -19.13 -9.35
N ASP A 57 18.90 -17.83 -9.07
CA ASP A 57 20.03 -17.24 -8.37
C ASP A 57 19.67 -16.68 -6.98
N LYS A 58 18.41 -16.78 -6.58
CA LYS A 58 17.91 -16.28 -5.30
C LYS A 58 17.30 -17.40 -4.47
N ASN A 59 17.54 -17.35 -3.16
CA ASN A 59 16.90 -18.26 -2.23
C ASN A 59 15.41 -17.93 -2.09
N TYR A 60 14.60 -18.96 -1.95
CA TYR A 60 13.16 -18.79 -1.66
C TYR A 60 12.62 -19.92 -0.80
N ARG A 61 11.56 -19.64 -0.05
CA ARG A 61 10.80 -20.63 0.72
C ARG A 61 9.31 -20.32 0.74
N PHE A 62 8.50 -21.37 0.82
CA PHE A 62 7.06 -21.26 1.02
C PHE A 62 6.74 -21.38 2.50
N LEU A 63 5.83 -20.53 2.97
CA LEU A 63 5.19 -20.73 4.26
C LEU A 63 4.19 -21.88 4.19
N PRO A 64 3.87 -22.54 5.33
CA PRO A 64 2.86 -23.58 5.39
C PRO A 64 1.50 -23.09 4.88
N TYR A 65 0.84 -23.93 4.13
CA TYR A 65 -0.51 -23.66 3.64
C TYR A 65 -1.54 -23.53 4.78
N GLN A 66 -2.51 -22.66 4.57
CA GLN A 66 -3.62 -22.46 5.51
C GLN A 66 -4.87 -23.21 5.06
N GLU A 67 -5.78 -23.50 6.00
CA GLU A 67 -7.07 -24.17 5.73
C GLU A 67 -8.12 -23.23 5.14
N LYS A 68 -7.90 -21.90 5.26
CA LYS A 68 -8.80 -20.87 4.75
C LYS A 68 -8.03 -19.71 4.19
N ASN A 69 -8.61 -19.02 3.22
CA ASN A 69 -8.08 -17.74 2.72
C ASN A 69 -8.06 -16.70 3.85
N LEU A 70 -6.91 -16.09 4.08
CA LEU A 70 -6.72 -15.07 5.12
C LEU A 70 -6.99 -13.66 4.62
N GLY A 71 -6.90 -13.45 3.30
CA GLY A 71 -6.92 -12.15 2.67
C GLY A 71 -5.60 -11.39 2.84
N TYR A 72 -5.36 -10.45 1.95
CA TYR A 72 -4.05 -9.80 1.77
C TYR A 72 -3.48 -9.15 3.05
N ILE A 73 -4.31 -8.57 3.93
CA ILE A 73 -3.85 -7.93 5.17
C ILE A 73 -3.21 -8.97 6.10
N LYS A 74 -3.90 -10.10 6.32
CA LYS A 74 -3.42 -11.17 7.20
C LYS A 74 -2.32 -12.00 6.55
N ALA A 75 -2.33 -12.13 5.22
CA ALA A 75 -1.24 -12.76 4.48
C ALA A 75 0.08 -12.00 4.70
N PHE A 76 0.09 -10.67 4.52
CA PHE A 76 1.27 -9.86 4.80
C PHE A 76 1.62 -9.80 6.30
N GLU A 77 0.65 -9.79 7.22
CA GLU A 77 0.94 -9.91 8.65
C GLU A 77 1.66 -11.22 8.98
N THR A 78 1.23 -12.33 8.36
CA THR A 78 1.87 -13.65 8.53
C THR A 78 3.30 -13.62 7.97
N LEU A 79 3.49 -13.08 6.77
CA LEU A 79 4.81 -12.93 6.16
C LEU A 79 5.76 -12.11 7.04
N VAL A 80 5.31 -10.96 7.57
CA VAL A 80 6.11 -10.14 8.48
C VAL A 80 6.46 -10.88 9.77
N ARG A 81 5.57 -11.70 10.30
CA ARG A 81 5.82 -12.51 11.50
C ARG A 81 6.94 -13.53 11.28
N GLU A 82 6.96 -14.15 10.10
CA GLU A 82 7.87 -15.22 9.70
C GLU A 82 9.21 -14.73 9.11
N ALA A 83 9.33 -13.43 8.80
CA ALA A 83 10.57 -12.84 8.33
C ALA A 83 11.65 -12.89 9.42
N ASP A 84 12.91 -13.13 9.04
CA ASP A 84 14.08 -13.20 9.93
C ASP A 84 15.28 -12.38 9.43
N GLY A 85 15.18 -11.74 8.26
CA GLY A 85 16.16 -10.79 7.75
C GLY A 85 16.23 -9.49 8.54
N ASP A 86 17.24 -8.69 8.31
CA ASP A 86 17.41 -7.36 8.90
C ASP A 86 16.38 -6.36 8.33
N TYR A 87 16.02 -6.56 7.08
CA TYR A 87 15.04 -5.76 6.33
C TYR A 87 14.02 -6.64 5.65
N ILE A 88 12.86 -6.06 5.38
CA ILE A 88 11.81 -6.67 4.56
C ILE A 88 11.38 -5.73 3.43
N ALA A 89 10.99 -6.31 2.30
CA ALA A 89 10.36 -5.62 1.19
C ALA A 89 9.02 -6.29 0.88
N LEU A 90 7.95 -5.49 0.74
CA LEU A 90 6.63 -6.01 0.38
C LEU A 90 6.57 -6.20 -1.13
N CYS A 91 6.09 -7.36 -1.58
CA CYS A 91 6.05 -7.74 -2.98
C CYS A 91 4.67 -8.25 -3.37
N ASP A 92 4.04 -7.58 -4.33
CA ASP A 92 2.83 -8.07 -4.98
C ASP A 92 3.20 -9.06 -6.10
N GLN A 93 2.24 -9.85 -6.56
CA GLN A 93 2.47 -11.00 -7.46
C GLN A 93 2.53 -10.63 -8.95
N ASP A 94 2.24 -9.37 -9.32
CA ASP A 94 1.93 -8.94 -10.69
C ASP A 94 2.67 -7.65 -11.15
N ASP A 95 3.65 -7.21 -10.37
CA ASP A 95 4.45 -6.02 -10.65
C ASP A 95 5.81 -6.39 -11.29
N VAL A 96 6.69 -5.41 -11.48
CA VAL A 96 8.09 -5.61 -11.92
C VAL A 96 9.00 -4.66 -11.14
N TRP A 97 10.18 -5.12 -10.73
CA TRP A 97 11.13 -4.29 -10.01
C TRP A 97 12.36 -3.95 -10.84
N GLU A 98 12.88 -2.72 -10.67
CA GLU A 98 14.18 -2.36 -11.22
C GLU A 98 15.30 -3.13 -10.49
N PRO A 99 16.37 -3.53 -11.18
CA PRO A 99 17.42 -4.39 -10.59
C PRO A 99 18.08 -3.82 -9.33
N GLU A 100 18.23 -2.52 -9.24
CA GLU A 100 18.93 -1.85 -8.12
C GLU A 100 17.99 -1.46 -6.96
N LYS A 101 16.74 -1.88 -6.99
CA LYS A 101 15.73 -1.40 -6.04
C LYS A 101 16.11 -1.69 -4.58
N ILE A 102 16.46 -2.93 -4.27
CA ILE A 102 16.76 -3.32 -2.88
C ILE A 102 18.02 -2.59 -2.39
N GLU A 103 19.08 -2.57 -3.19
CA GLU A 103 20.33 -1.89 -2.84
C GLU A 103 20.10 -0.41 -2.51
N LYS A 104 19.45 0.33 -3.40
CA LYS A 104 19.16 1.76 -3.23
C LYS A 104 18.24 2.04 -2.02
N CYS A 105 17.27 1.16 -1.78
CA CYS A 105 16.40 1.29 -0.62
C CYS A 105 17.16 1.12 0.70
N ILE A 106 18.05 0.14 0.79
CA ILE A 106 18.87 -0.09 1.99
C ILE A 106 19.82 1.11 2.23
N GLU A 107 20.50 1.58 1.19
CA GLU A 107 21.35 2.77 1.28
C GLU A 107 20.59 3.99 1.79
N CYS A 108 19.37 4.21 1.28
CA CYS A 108 18.50 5.29 1.71
C CYS A 108 18.11 5.17 3.19
N LEU A 109 17.70 3.98 3.65
CA LEU A 109 17.35 3.70 5.05
C LEU A 109 18.52 3.96 6.00
N GLU A 110 19.73 3.52 5.63
CA GLU A 110 20.94 3.69 6.43
C GLU A 110 21.38 5.15 6.49
N LYS A 111 21.35 5.85 5.36
CA LYS A 111 21.70 7.27 5.25
C LYS A 111 20.76 8.15 6.07
N ASP A 112 19.47 7.97 5.92
CA ASP A 112 18.45 8.81 6.54
C ASP A 112 18.15 8.41 7.99
N LYS A 113 18.56 7.20 8.40
CA LYS A 113 18.27 6.61 9.71
C LYS A 113 16.77 6.54 10.00
N THR A 114 15.99 6.14 9.00
CA THR A 114 14.55 5.92 9.10
C THR A 114 14.23 4.43 9.21
N VAL A 115 12.98 4.11 9.52
CA VAL A 115 12.55 2.71 9.68
C VAL A 115 11.86 2.16 8.43
N LEU A 116 11.42 3.03 7.54
CA LEU A 116 10.76 2.68 6.28
C LEU A 116 11.21 3.64 5.18
N VAL A 117 11.47 3.11 3.99
CA VAL A 117 11.63 3.88 2.75
C VAL A 117 10.51 3.52 1.78
N ALA A 118 9.94 4.53 1.13
CA ALA A 118 9.06 4.35 -0.01
C ALA A 118 9.72 4.93 -1.26
N THR A 119 9.52 4.24 -2.41
CA THR A 119 10.04 4.69 -3.71
C THR A 119 8.92 5.23 -4.58
N ASP A 120 9.28 5.97 -5.63
CA ASP A 120 8.37 6.22 -6.75
C ASP A 120 8.17 4.94 -7.59
N ARG A 121 7.26 5.00 -8.55
CA ARG A 121 6.98 3.90 -9.47
C ARG A 121 6.57 4.38 -10.85
N LYS A 122 6.76 3.51 -11.84
CA LYS A 122 6.14 3.59 -13.17
C LYS A 122 4.75 2.96 -13.13
N LEU A 123 3.90 3.30 -14.10
CA LEU A 123 2.65 2.58 -14.34
C LEU A 123 2.74 1.85 -15.68
N ILE A 124 2.39 0.57 -15.67
CA ILE A 124 2.32 -0.29 -16.85
C ILE A 124 0.90 -0.83 -17.04
N ASP A 125 0.53 -1.09 -18.29
CA ASP A 125 -0.71 -1.77 -18.63
C ASP A 125 -0.58 -3.31 -18.52
N GLY A 126 -1.64 -4.04 -18.89
CA GLY A 126 -1.63 -5.51 -18.88
C GLY A 126 -0.62 -6.13 -19.87
N ASN A 127 -0.11 -5.39 -20.83
CA ASN A 127 0.92 -5.85 -21.78
C ASN A 127 2.33 -5.45 -21.38
N GLY A 128 2.51 -4.83 -20.20
CA GLY A 128 3.80 -4.33 -19.75
C GLY A 128 4.22 -2.99 -20.36
N THR A 129 3.34 -2.33 -21.13
CA THR A 129 3.65 -1.03 -21.74
C THR A 129 3.60 0.09 -20.71
N ILE A 130 4.69 0.84 -20.56
CA ILE A 130 4.75 1.99 -19.67
C ILE A 130 3.92 3.13 -20.24
N TYR A 131 2.95 3.64 -19.46
CA TYR A 131 2.16 4.82 -19.81
C TYR A 131 2.32 5.98 -18.79
N CYS A 132 3.08 5.77 -17.72
CA CYS A 132 3.49 6.80 -16.78
C CYS A 132 4.87 6.46 -16.22
N GLU A 133 5.88 7.26 -16.54
CA GLU A 133 7.27 7.03 -16.12
C GLU A 133 7.52 7.32 -14.64
N SER A 134 6.69 8.20 -14.03
CA SER A 134 6.77 8.55 -12.63
C SER A 134 5.42 8.99 -12.10
N VAL A 135 4.91 8.30 -11.09
CA VAL A 135 3.66 8.68 -10.42
C VAL A 135 3.86 9.96 -9.61
N ARG A 136 5.00 10.09 -8.93
CA ARG A 136 5.34 11.27 -8.14
C ARG A 136 5.34 12.56 -8.94
N HIS A 137 5.90 12.52 -10.14
CA HIS A 137 5.97 13.69 -11.03
C HIS A 137 4.69 13.86 -11.87
N SER A 138 3.76 12.90 -11.80
CA SER A 138 2.45 13.03 -12.41
C SER A 138 1.61 14.12 -11.73
N THR A 139 0.76 14.79 -12.51
CA THR A 139 -0.21 15.76 -11.96
C THR A 139 -1.44 15.10 -11.32
N LYS A 140 -1.62 13.80 -11.53
CA LYS A 140 -2.84 13.06 -11.16
C LYS A 140 -2.83 12.53 -9.73
N VAL A 141 -1.66 12.26 -9.13
CA VAL A 141 -1.55 11.65 -7.80
C VAL A 141 -0.88 12.61 -6.82
N ILE A 142 -1.68 13.37 -6.08
CA ILE A 142 -1.20 14.41 -5.15
C ILE A 142 -0.87 13.84 -3.76
N SER A 143 -1.55 12.77 -3.32
CA SER A 143 -1.35 12.18 -2.00
C SER A 143 0.06 11.63 -1.79
N GLU A 144 0.73 11.23 -2.85
CA GLU A 144 2.08 10.64 -2.83
C GLU A 144 3.22 11.69 -2.97
N LYS A 145 2.88 12.98 -2.99
CA LYS A 145 3.86 14.08 -3.01
C LYS A 145 4.21 14.50 -1.59
N TRP A 146 5.23 13.90 -1.04
CA TRP A 146 5.76 14.20 0.29
C TRP A 146 7.29 13.99 0.31
N ASN A 147 7.97 14.47 1.34
CA ASN A 147 9.42 14.45 1.45
C ASN A 147 9.90 13.58 2.61
N THR A 148 11.14 13.13 2.55
CA THR A 148 11.80 12.40 3.65
C THR A 148 11.58 13.13 4.97
N LYS A 149 11.16 12.37 6.01
CA LYS A 149 10.86 12.86 7.36
C LYS A 149 9.71 13.88 7.45
N GLU A 150 8.93 14.06 6.38
CA GLU A 150 7.67 14.79 6.47
C GLU A 150 6.66 14.00 7.31
N ASP A 151 5.95 14.67 8.19
CA ASP A 151 4.85 14.04 8.93
C ASP A 151 3.62 13.89 8.03
N ILE A 152 3.50 12.72 7.43
CA ILE A 152 2.40 12.34 6.52
C ILE A 152 1.25 11.61 7.22
N GLY A 153 1.34 11.37 8.54
CA GLY A 153 0.41 10.50 9.27
C GLY A 153 -1.06 10.88 9.08
N VAL A 154 -1.40 12.17 9.22
CA VAL A 154 -2.78 12.64 9.02
C VAL A 154 -3.26 12.38 7.59
N ARG A 155 -2.47 12.70 6.58
CA ARG A 155 -2.80 12.45 5.17
C ARG A 155 -2.98 10.96 4.92
N ASN A 156 -2.08 10.14 5.43
CA ASN A 156 -2.07 8.70 5.24
C ASN A 156 -3.29 8.00 5.87
N PHE A 157 -3.90 8.52 6.94
CA PHE A 157 -5.16 7.97 7.47
C PHE A 157 -6.30 8.01 6.45
N PHE A 158 -6.31 8.98 5.55
CA PHE A 158 -7.41 9.16 4.60
C PHE A 158 -7.08 8.67 3.19
N GLN A 159 -5.82 8.77 2.78
CA GLN A 159 -5.35 8.43 1.44
C GLN A 159 -4.01 7.72 1.53
N ALA A 160 -3.81 6.65 0.75
CA ALA A 160 -2.50 6.01 0.67
C ALA A 160 -1.45 7.02 0.19
N CYS A 161 -0.33 7.10 0.90
CA CYS A 161 0.80 7.95 0.55
C CYS A 161 1.91 7.19 -0.20
N ALA A 162 1.88 5.86 -0.16
CA ALA A 162 2.66 4.96 -0.99
C ALA A 162 1.97 3.59 -1.01
N PRO A 163 2.09 2.78 -2.07
CA PRO A 163 1.65 1.38 -2.09
C PRO A 163 2.71 0.45 -1.49
N GLY A 164 2.28 -0.72 -1.03
CA GLY A 164 3.13 -1.70 -0.35
C GLY A 164 4.33 -2.11 -1.19
N MET A 165 4.13 -2.40 -2.46
CA MET A 165 5.18 -2.84 -3.37
C MET A 165 6.32 -1.80 -3.58
N CYS A 166 6.13 -0.56 -3.15
CA CYS A 166 7.17 0.47 -3.14
C CYS A 166 7.91 0.57 -1.80
N MET A 167 7.63 -0.27 -0.81
CA MET A 167 8.15 -0.14 0.54
C MET A 167 9.21 -1.17 0.87
N VAL A 168 10.32 -0.69 1.47
CA VAL A 168 11.32 -1.50 2.15
C VAL A 168 11.48 -0.94 3.57
N MET A 169 11.63 -1.81 4.58
CA MET A 169 11.66 -1.37 5.97
C MET A 169 12.47 -2.30 6.87
N ARG A 170 12.82 -1.82 8.06
CA ARG A 170 13.47 -2.63 9.10
C ARG A 170 12.50 -3.69 9.61
N THR A 171 12.99 -4.91 9.75
CA THR A 171 12.15 -6.06 10.17
C THR A 171 11.64 -5.92 11.60
N ASP A 172 12.48 -5.45 12.52
CA ASP A 172 12.10 -5.20 13.92
C ASP A 172 10.98 -4.17 14.05
N PHE A 173 11.07 -3.08 13.27
CA PHE A 173 10.00 -2.10 13.16
C PHE A 173 8.70 -2.76 12.66
N ALA A 174 8.73 -3.46 11.51
CA ALA A 174 7.54 -4.08 10.94
C ALA A 174 6.87 -5.06 11.93
N LYS A 175 7.65 -5.91 12.60
CA LYS A 175 7.16 -6.83 13.63
C LYS A 175 6.51 -6.10 14.81
N SER A 176 7.04 -4.95 15.21
CA SER A 176 6.47 -4.14 16.30
C SER A 176 5.08 -3.59 15.98
N THR A 177 4.69 -3.57 14.70
CA THR A 177 3.38 -3.06 14.25
C THR A 177 2.26 -4.11 14.26
N ILE A 178 2.57 -5.36 14.52
CA ILE A 178 1.58 -6.47 14.61
C ILE A 178 0.78 -6.34 15.93
N PRO A 179 -0.55 -6.60 15.93
CA PRO A 179 -1.37 -6.96 14.77
C PRO A 179 -1.64 -5.78 13.85
N PHE A 180 -1.83 -6.06 12.54
CA PHE A 180 -2.24 -5.03 11.59
C PHE A 180 -3.70 -4.64 11.78
N SER A 181 -4.02 -3.38 11.49
CA SER A 181 -5.38 -2.87 11.57
C SER A 181 -6.29 -3.54 10.53
N GLU A 182 -7.50 -3.89 10.95
CA GLU A 182 -8.55 -4.41 10.06
C GLU A 182 -9.26 -3.30 9.26
N TYR A 183 -9.03 -2.04 9.61
CA TYR A 183 -9.74 -0.89 9.03
C TYR A 183 -9.01 -0.25 7.86
N THR A 184 -7.83 -0.78 7.48
CA THR A 184 -7.03 -0.26 6.36
C THR A 184 -6.15 -1.34 5.77
N GLY A 185 -5.55 -1.10 4.59
CA GLY A 185 -4.53 -1.97 4.02
C GLY A 185 -3.26 -2.01 4.87
N HIS A 186 -2.51 -3.10 4.74
CA HIS A 186 -1.25 -3.30 5.46
C HIS A 186 -0.22 -2.18 5.17
N ASP A 187 -0.17 -1.72 3.92
CA ASP A 187 0.69 -0.63 3.46
C ASP A 187 0.42 0.69 4.20
N LYS A 188 -0.84 1.10 4.27
CA LYS A 188 -1.25 2.31 5.01
C LYS A 188 -0.99 2.17 6.51
N TRP A 189 -1.21 0.99 7.07
CA TRP A 189 -0.94 0.73 8.48
C TRP A 189 0.55 0.86 8.80
N LEU A 190 1.40 0.16 8.05
CA LEU A 190 2.86 0.21 8.21
C LEU A 190 3.40 1.62 8.05
N LEU A 191 2.93 2.35 7.02
CA LEU A 191 3.36 3.72 6.78
C LEU A 191 2.93 4.68 7.92
N ALA A 192 1.71 4.52 8.47
CA ALA A 192 1.25 5.30 9.62
C ALA A 192 2.10 5.03 10.86
N CYS A 193 2.42 3.76 11.13
CA CYS A 193 3.27 3.38 12.25
C CYS A 193 4.70 3.90 12.08
N ALA A 194 5.29 3.77 10.88
CA ALA A 194 6.63 4.27 10.59
C ALA A 194 6.77 5.78 10.85
N ASN A 195 5.73 6.54 10.49
CA ASN A 195 5.71 7.99 10.68
C ASN A 195 5.91 8.41 12.14
N VAL A 196 5.54 7.58 13.11
CA VAL A 196 5.69 7.87 14.55
C VAL A 196 6.80 7.08 15.24
N CYS A 197 7.25 5.95 14.63
CA CYS A 197 8.21 5.05 15.24
C CYS A 197 9.67 5.27 14.84
N GLY A 198 9.96 6.11 13.85
CA GLY A 198 11.34 6.34 13.40
C GLY A 198 11.43 7.10 12.08
N GLY A 199 10.28 7.48 11.54
CA GLY A 199 10.20 8.30 10.32
C GLY A 199 10.26 7.47 9.04
N VAL A 200 9.93 8.15 7.96
CA VAL A 200 9.83 7.60 6.61
C VAL A 200 10.75 8.39 5.67
N SER A 201 11.51 7.69 4.84
CA SER A 201 12.25 8.25 3.72
C SER A 201 11.47 8.11 2.43
N PHE A 202 11.63 9.07 1.55
CA PHE A 202 11.16 8.98 0.17
C PHE A 202 12.35 9.00 -0.78
N LEU A 203 12.51 7.91 -1.53
CA LEU A 203 13.50 7.82 -2.60
C LEU A 203 12.81 8.16 -3.93
N ASP A 204 13.17 9.33 -4.48
CA ASP A 204 12.55 9.88 -5.70
C ASP A 204 13.09 9.23 -6.97
N GLU A 205 13.00 7.90 -7.01
CA GLU A 205 13.35 7.06 -8.14
C GLU A 205 12.23 6.04 -8.39
N PRO A 206 11.78 5.84 -9.64
CA PRO A 206 10.72 4.90 -9.99
C PRO A 206 11.27 3.46 -10.07
N LEU A 207 11.55 2.85 -8.91
CA LEU A 207 12.19 1.54 -8.79
C LEU A 207 11.22 0.35 -8.88
N SER A 208 9.96 0.59 -9.15
CA SER A 208 8.94 -0.43 -9.34
C SER A 208 8.01 -0.06 -10.49
N TRP A 209 7.48 -1.04 -11.18
CA TRP A 209 6.51 -0.91 -12.28
C TRP A 209 5.19 -1.49 -11.83
N TYR A 210 4.24 -0.63 -11.48
CA TYR A 210 2.93 -1.02 -11.00
C TYR A 210 2.00 -1.35 -12.15
N ARG A 211 1.52 -2.60 -12.19
CA ARG A 211 0.64 -3.08 -13.25
C ARG A 211 -0.82 -2.73 -13.00
N ARG A 212 -1.45 -2.12 -13.99
CA ARG A 212 -2.88 -1.83 -14.00
C ARG A 212 -3.57 -2.61 -15.13
N SER A 213 -3.93 -3.84 -14.84
CA SER A 213 -4.59 -4.77 -15.79
C SER A 213 -6.12 -4.63 -15.82
N GLY A 214 -6.72 -3.73 -15.03
CA GLY A 214 -8.17 -3.66 -14.85
C GLY A 214 -8.74 -4.69 -13.86
N LYS A 215 -7.94 -5.65 -13.41
CA LYS A 215 -8.30 -6.68 -12.40
C LYS A 215 -7.88 -6.28 -10.98
N ASN A 216 -7.26 -5.10 -10.82
CA ASN A 216 -6.76 -4.63 -9.53
C ASN A 216 -7.90 -4.46 -8.52
N VAL A 217 -7.66 -4.89 -7.28
CA VAL A 217 -8.64 -4.90 -6.18
C VAL A 217 -8.93 -3.49 -5.63
N SER A 218 -8.20 -2.45 -6.03
CA SER A 218 -8.29 -1.11 -5.48
C SER A 218 -9.12 -0.14 -6.32
N GLY A 219 -10.06 0.59 -5.68
CA GLY A 219 -10.82 1.67 -6.31
C GLY A 219 -11.72 2.40 -5.31
N ILE A 220 -11.71 3.76 -5.34
CA ILE A 220 -12.45 4.61 -4.39
C ILE A 220 -13.95 4.30 -4.35
N LEU A 221 -14.54 3.94 -5.49
CA LEU A 221 -15.98 3.69 -5.60
C LEU A 221 -16.33 2.20 -5.73
N MET A 222 -15.39 1.29 -5.59
CA MET A 222 -15.69 -0.15 -5.68
C MET A 222 -16.64 -0.56 -4.55
N GLY A 223 -17.79 -1.17 -4.90
CA GLY A 223 -18.84 -1.57 -3.95
C GLY A 223 -19.65 -0.41 -3.35
N VAL A 224 -19.53 0.80 -3.92
CA VAL A 224 -20.24 1.99 -3.46
C VAL A 224 -21.28 2.40 -4.49
N ASP A 225 -22.57 2.31 -4.16
CA ASP A 225 -23.69 2.70 -5.01
C ASP A 225 -24.47 3.92 -4.49
N THR A 226 -24.37 4.16 -3.18
CA THR A 226 -25.11 5.24 -2.49
C THR A 226 -24.18 6.05 -1.58
N ARG A 227 -24.65 7.23 -1.13
CA ARG A 227 -23.95 8.00 -0.10
C ARG A 227 -23.74 7.17 1.18
N LYS A 228 -24.76 6.43 1.60
CA LYS A 228 -24.67 5.58 2.80
C LYS A 228 -23.58 4.51 2.67
N ASP A 229 -23.45 3.88 1.49
CA ASP A 229 -22.38 2.92 1.24
C ASP A 229 -21.00 3.59 1.32
N TYR A 230 -20.88 4.80 0.75
CA TYR A 230 -19.65 5.58 0.84
C TYR A 230 -19.28 5.92 2.29
N GLU A 231 -20.24 6.37 3.08
CA GLU A 231 -20.04 6.67 4.51
C GLU A 231 -19.57 5.42 5.27
N GLN A 232 -20.24 4.28 5.06
CA GLN A 232 -19.93 3.03 5.76
C GLN A 232 -18.63 2.41 5.32
N GLN A 233 -18.29 2.45 4.03
CA GLN A 233 -17.14 1.74 3.47
C GLN A 233 -15.89 2.61 3.30
N ARG A 234 -16.02 3.95 3.30
CA ARG A 234 -14.90 4.87 3.03
C ARG A 234 -14.67 5.92 4.12
N ILE A 235 -15.68 6.28 4.91
CA ILE A 235 -15.51 7.27 5.98
C ILE A 235 -15.38 6.60 7.34
N LEU A 236 -16.32 5.73 7.69
CA LEU A 236 -16.34 5.07 9.00
C LEU A 236 -15.07 4.23 9.29
N PRO A 237 -14.50 3.48 8.33
CA PRO A 237 -13.24 2.76 8.56
C PRO A 237 -12.09 3.70 8.94
N HIS A 238 -11.99 4.89 8.32
CA HIS A 238 -10.95 5.86 8.68
C HIS A 238 -11.09 6.35 10.13
N LEU A 239 -12.31 6.59 10.60
CA LEU A 239 -12.52 6.97 12.01
C LEU A 239 -12.14 5.83 12.97
N LYS A 240 -12.46 4.58 12.61
CA LYS A 240 -12.07 3.40 13.38
C LYS A 240 -10.55 3.23 13.41
N LEU A 241 -9.90 3.37 12.26
CA LEU A 241 -8.44 3.36 12.14
C LEU A 241 -7.78 4.41 13.06
N ILE A 242 -8.27 5.66 13.03
CA ILE A 242 -7.72 6.74 13.86
C ILE A 242 -7.88 6.41 15.35
N ARG A 243 -9.01 5.83 15.77
CA ARG A 243 -9.24 5.41 17.16
C ARG A 243 -8.32 4.27 17.59
N GLU A 244 -8.09 3.29 16.71
CA GLU A 244 -7.16 2.19 16.96
C GLU A 244 -5.73 2.70 17.07
N PHE A 245 -5.34 3.57 16.14
CA PHE A 245 -4.01 4.17 16.11
C PHE A 245 -3.73 5.03 17.36
N ASP A 246 -4.69 5.85 17.77
CA ASP A 246 -4.59 6.68 18.99
C ASP A 246 -4.39 5.85 20.27
N LYS A 247 -5.08 4.71 20.36
CA LYS A 247 -4.88 3.78 21.49
C LYS A 247 -3.48 3.16 21.50
N ARG A 248 -2.92 2.87 20.31
CA ARG A 248 -1.61 2.24 20.19
C ARG A 248 -0.46 3.21 20.34
N TYR A 249 -0.62 4.43 19.85
CA TYR A 249 0.36 5.50 19.85
C TYR A 249 -0.19 6.75 20.55
N PRO A 250 -0.47 6.67 21.87
CA PRO A 250 -1.01 7.80 22.63
C PRO A 250 0.03 8.93 22.65
N GLY A 251 -0.37 10.11 22.25
CA GLY A 251 0.52 11.27 22.18
C GLY A 251 1.01 11.65 20.79
N TYR A 252 0.55 11.00 19.73
CA TYR A 252 0.78 11.52 18.39
C TYR A 252 0.20 12.94 18.24
N ALA A 253 1.10 13.93 18.05
CA ALA A 253 0.77 15.35 18.17
C ALA A 253 -0.39 15.82 17.26
N LYS A 254 -0.55 15.18 16.09
CA LYS A 254 -1.58 15.55 15.11
C LYS A 254 -2.84 14.68 15.17
N ILE A 255 -2.99 13.81 16.16
CA ILE A 255 -4.16 12.92 16.27
C ILE A 255 -5.47 13.70 16.36
N GLY A 256 -5.48 14.83 17.11
CA GLY A 256 -6.65 15.70 17.20
C GLY A 256 -7.06 16.30 15.86
N LEU A 257 -6.12 16.59 14.96
CA LEU A 257 -6.41 17.04 13.61
C LEU A 257 -7.04 15.91 12.78
N ALA A 258 -6.52 14.69 12.88
CA ALA A 258 -7.11 13.53 12.21
C ALA A 258 -8.58 13.31 12.62
N TYR A 259 -8.89 13.40 13.91
CA TYR A 259 -10.27 13.34 14.40
C TYR A 259 -11.16 14.46 13.83
N ARG A 260 -10.68 15.72 13.81
CA ARG A 260 -11.45 16.85 13.24
C ARG A 260 -11.80 16.59 11.78
N ILE A 261 -10.86 16.12 10.97
CA ILE A 261 -11.11 15.80 9.57
C ILE A 261 -12.09 14.63 9.45
N ALA A 262 -11.91 13.55 10.21
CA ALA A 262 -12.81 12.40 10.20
C ALA A 262 -14.26 12.82 10.56
N TYR A 263 -14.45 13.64 11.59
CA TYR A 263 -15.77 14.16 11.98
C TYR A 263 -16.34 15.15 10.96
N ALA A 264 -15.50 15.97 10.31
CA ALA A 264 -15.95 16.86 9.23
C ALA A 264 -16.50 16.05 8.05
N ARG A 265 -15.84 14.94 7.69
CA ARG A 265 -16.26 14.01 6.65
C ARG A 265 -17.58 13.31 7.01
N MET A 266 -17.68 12.76 8.23
CA MET A 266 -18.89 12.08 8.73
C MET A 266 -20.12 13.00 8.78
N ASN A 267 -19.93 14.28 9.07
CA ASN A 267 -21.02 15.25 9.25
C ASN A 267 -21.16 16.19 8.05
N HIS A 268 -20.51 15.91 6.92
CA HIS A 268 -20.60 16.69 5.68
C HIS A 268 -20.34 18.19 5.87
N LYS A 269 -19.38 18.56 6.75
CA LYS A 269 -19.07 19.97 7.06
C LYS A 269 -18.19 20.59 5.96
N ILE A 270 -18.81 21.14 4.95
CA ILE A 270 -18.15 21.65 3.73
C ILE A 270 -17.01 22.63 4.04
N THR A 271 -17.23 23.59 4.94
CA THR A 271 -16.21 24.58 5.34
C THR A 271 -14.95 23.92 5.90
N GLU A 272 -15.11 22.89 6.73
CA GLU A 272 -14.00 22.12 7.29
C GLU A 272 -13.33 21.23 6.22
N LEU A 273 -14.10 20.60 5.32
CA LEU A 273 -13.56 19.83 4.21
C LEU A 273 -12.66 20.68 3.28
N VAL A 274 -13.11 21.89 2.97
CA VAL A 274 -12.32 22.84 2.17
C VAL A 274 -11.09 23.34 2.95
N LYS A 275 -11.22 23.61 4.25
CA LYS A 275 -10.12 24.03 5.12
C LYS A 275 -9.01 22.98 5.18
N TYR A 276 -9.36 21.71 5.31
CA TYR A 276 -8.41 20.59 5.43
C TYR A 276 -8.12 19.87 4.11
N ARG A 277 -8.39 20.48 2.95
CA ARG A 277 -8.22 19.88 1.62
C ARG A 277 -6.81 19.34 1.34
N GLU A 278 -5.79 19.90 1.97
CA GLU A 278 -4.40 19.43 1.83
C GLU A 278 -4.17 18.01 2.38
N TYR A 279 -4.95 17.60 3.39
CA TYR A 279 -4.89 16.25 3.96
C TYR A 279 -5.77 15.23 3.22
N ILE A 280 -6.72 15.69 2.41
CA ILE A 280 -7.64 14.88 1.62
C ILE A 280 -7.73 15.35 0.16
N PRO A 281 -6.58 15.61 -0.52
CA PRO A 281 -6.56 16.35 -1.78
C PRO A 281 -7.38 15.73 -2.90
N THR A 282 -7.48 14.40 -2.97
CA THR A 282 -8.28 13.71 -3.98
C THR A 282 -9.73 13.49 -3.55
N LEU A 283 -10.01 13.46 -2.26
CA LEU A 283 -11.33 13.16 -1.71
C LEU A 283 -12.21 14.40 -1.55
N TYR A 284 -11.63 15.55 -1.18
CA TYR A 284 -12.42 16.72 -0.74
C TYR A 284 -13.42 17.20 -1.78
N LYS A 285 -13.05 17.24 -3.07
CA LYS A 285 -13.97 17.69 -4.15
C LYS A 285 -15.19 16.79 -4.26
N PHE A 286 -14.94 15.47 -4.25
CA PHE A 286 -16.03 14.49 -4.28
C PHE A 286 -16.91 14.59 -3.04
N GLU A 287 -16.31 14.71 -1.85
CA GLU A 287 -17.05 14.78 -0.58
C GLU A 287 -17.83 16.09 -0.42
N VAL A 288 -17.29 17.22 -0.89
CA VAL A 288 -18.06 18.47 -0.96
C VAL A 288 -19.27 18.31 -1.90
N LEU A 289 -19.06 17.69 -3.07
CA LEU A 289 -20.13 17.49 -4.03
C LEU A 289 -21.24 16.59 -3.48
N ILE A 290 -20.91 15.45 -2.88
CA ILE A 290 -21.93 14.57 -2.29
C ILE A 290 -22.61 15.20 -1.07
N SER A 291 -21.98 16.17 -0.41
CA SER A 291 -22.57 16.88 0.74
C SER A 291 -23.70 17.82 0.34
N VAL A 292 -23.65 18.38 -0.89
CA VAL A 292 -24.69 19.32 -1.39
C VAL A 292 -25.75 18.64 -2.24
N LEU A 293 -25.46 17.49 -2.85
CA LEU A 293 -26.40 16.78 -3.69
C LEU A 293 -27.49 16.08 -2.85
N PRO A 294 -28.75 16.01 -3.32
CA PRO A 294 -29.74 15.12 -2.71
C PRO A 294 -29.31 13.65 -2.93
N GLN A 295 -29.88 12.73 -2.14
CA GLN A 295 -29.51 11.31 -2.20
C GLN A 295 -29.63 10.71 -3.61
N TRP A 296 -30.70 11.04 -4.35
CA TRP A 296 -30.87 10.57 -5.73
C TRP A 296 -29.81 11.13 -6.68
N GLY A 297 -29.39 12.38 -6.49
CA GLY A 297 -28.34 13.02 -7.27
C GLY A 297 -26.97 12.37 -7.02
N THR A 298 -26.66 12.08 -5.75
CA THR A 298 -25.44 11.33 -5.39
C THR A 298 -25.40 9.94 -6.04
N LYS A 299 -26.52 9.20 -5.99
CA LYS A 299 -26.64 7.87 -6.62
C LYS A 299 -26.41 7.94 -8.14
N LEU A 300 -27.02 8.94 -8.80
CA LEU A 300 -26.83 9.13 -10.25
C LEU A 300 -25.37 9.46 -10.58
N MET A 301 -24.73 10.35 -9.83
CA MET A 301 -23.33 10.72 -10.01
C MET A 301 -22.40 9.50 -9.84
N ILE A 302 -22.57 8.72 -8.78
CA ILE A 302 -21.76 7.50 -8.56
C ILE A 302 -21.93 6.54 -9.75
N LYS A 303 -23.16 6.32 -10.23
CA LYS A 303 -23.44 5.48 -11.40
C LYS A 303 -22.74 5.97 -12.67
N VAL A 304 -22.66 7.28 -12.87
CA VAL A 304 -21.91 7.87 -13.99
C VAL A 304 -20.41 7.63 -13.83
N LEU A 305 -19.86 7.83 -12.64
CA LEU A 305 -18.43 7.60 -12.35
C LEU A 305 -18.01 6.13 -12.54
N HIS A 306 -18.91 5.18 -12.27
CA HIS A 306 -18.67 3.76 -12.56
C HIS A 306 -18.55 3.43 -14.05
N ARG A 307 -19.14 4.28 -14.94
CA ARG A 307 -19.11 4.08 -16.40
C ARG A 307 -17.91 4.72 -17.10
N ILE A 308 -17.23 5.65 -16.41
CA ILE A 308 -16.09 6.42 -16.98
C ILE A 308 -14.75 5.72 -16.71
N LYS A 309 -14.76 4.60 -15.98
CA LYS A 309 -13.56 3.79 -15.68
C LYS A 309 -13.16 2.86 -16.83
#